data_d554e765a68b0bd7afa363510c47312f
#
_entry.id   d554e765a68b0bd7afa363510c47312f
#
_cell.length_a   1.000
_cell.length_b   1.000
_cell.length_c   1.000
_cell.angle_alpha   90.00
_cell.angle_beta   90.00
_cell.angle_gamma   90.00
#
_symmetry.space_group_name_H-M   'P 1'
#
loop_
_entity.id
_entity.type
_entity.pdbx_description
1 polymer ?
#
loop_
_entity_poly.entity_id
_entity_poly.type
_entity_poly.pdbx_seq_one_letter_code
_entity_poly.pdbx_strand_id
1 'polypeptide(L)'
;MKHYILLFSAILSTSFAAFAQEDSSYPSSEWDHAKAILMHTPGEELFDGVVHPYAGLFEYYFDVDKAAEEHHGYIAALENNGVEVYTVREILNQTPIEKLRALVMDILVYDTEGMSNMNPQDTEEYRKYVIGEMSRADLIRCILLRPKVTLYNSDTNTGFEATYSHSPMMNLYFTRDQSITTPRGHIISQMNSKQRADEAQLISFC
;
A
#
# COMPACT_ATOMS: atom_id res chain seq x y z
N MET A 1 -8.00 56.73 -70.11
CA MET A 1 -7.08 56.25 -69.09
C MET A 1 -7.96 55.78 -67.91
N LYS A 2 -8.12 54.46 -67.71
CA LYS A 2 -8.90 53.90 -66.59
C LYS A 2 -7.97 53.44 -65.52
N HIS A 3 -8.09 54.03 -64.33
CA HIS A 3 -7.31 53.64 -63.13
C HIS A 3 -8.08 52.51 -62.45
N TYR A 4 -7.45 51.34 -62.35
CA TYR A 4 -7.92 50.25 -61.52
C TYR A 4 -7.29 50.36 -60.15
N ILE A 5 -8.11 50.60 -59.12
CA ILE A 5 -7.73 50.53 -57.71
C ILE A 5 -7.87 49.08 -57.30
N LEU A 6 -6.79 48.41 -57.03
CA LEU A 6 -6.73 47.07 -56.41
C LEU A 6 -6.89 47.22 -54.89
N LEU A 7 -8.01 46.82 -54.39
CA LEU A 7 -8.25 46.64 -52.92
C LEU A 7 -7.66 45.32 -52.51
N PHE A 8 -6.54 45.35 -51.80
CA PHE A 8 -6.02 44.18 -51.08
C PHE A 8 -6.80 44.04 -49.79
N SER A 9 -7.72 43.05 -49.74
CA SER A 9 -8.38 42.61 -48.48
C SER A 9 -7.47 41.64 -47.78
N ALA A 10 -6.78 42.11 -46.72
CA ALA A 10 -6.02 41.23 -45.80
C ALA A 10 -6.98 40.56 -44.87
N ILE A 11 -7.27 39.28 -45.12
CA ILE A 11 -7.98 38.43 -44.21
C ILE A 11 -6.99 38.05 -43.10
N LEU A 12 -7.16 38.70 -41.97
CA LEU A 12 -6.45 38.32 -40.73
C LEU A 12 -7.14 37.10 -40.11
N SER A 13 -6.70 35.91 -40.52
CA SER A 13 -7.12 34.65 -39.85
C SER A 13 -6.47 34.56 -38.47
N THR A 14 -7.18 35.01 -37.44
CA THR A 14 -6.85 34.70 -36.08
C THR A 14 -7.14 33.22 -35.82
N SER A 15 -6.10 32.39 -35.95
CA SER A 15 -6.13 31.04 -35.47
C SER A 15 -6.20 31.09 -33.93
N PHE A 16 -7.41 30.99 -33.40
CA PHE A 16 -7.57 30.60 -31.99
C PHE A 16 -7.09 29.15 -31.91
N ALA A 17 -5.84 28.97 -31.51
CA ALA A 17 -5.40 27.69 -30.96
C ALA A 17 -6.25 27.46 -29.71
N ALA A 18 -7.31 26.67 -29.83
CA ALA A 18 -7.93 26.05 -28.68
C ALA A 18 -6.82 25.18 -28.07
N PHE A 19 -6.22 25.65 -26.98
CA PHE A 19 -5.49 24.76 -26.10
C PHE A 19 -6.52 23.74 -25.64
N ALA A 20 -6.52 22.56 -26.25
CA ALA A 20 -7.16 21.40 -25.68
C ALA A 20 -6.52 21.26 -24.29
N GLN A 21 -7.30 21.54 -23.26
CA GLN A 21 -6.93 21.21 -21.90
C GLN A 21 -6.79 19.69 -21.93
N GLU A 22 -5.55 19.19 -21.95
CA GLU A 22 -5.30 17.79 -21.72
C GLU A 22 -6.01 17.46 -20.40
N ASP A 23 -7.03 16.62 -20.48
CA ASP A 23 -7.69 16.04 -19.32
C ASP A 23 -6.65 15.10 -18.69
N SER A 24 -5.67 15.70 -17.99
CA SER A 24 -4.65 14.94 -17.31
C SER A 24 -5.38 14.17 -16.22
N SER A 25 -5.35 12.86 -16.30
CA SER A 25 -5.94 11.97 -15.31
C SER A 25 -5.29 12.14 -13.94
N TYR A 26 -4.20 12.89 -13.86
CA TYR A 26 -3.40 13.14 -12.65
C TYR A 26 -3.55 14.59 -12.20
N PRO A 27 -3.64 14.84 -10.87
CA PRO A 27 -3.65 16.20 -10.34
C PRO A 27 -2.32 16.92 -10.65
N SER A 28 -2.41 18.20 -10.97
CA SER A 28 -1.25 19.06 -11.21
C SER A 28 -0.81 19.80 -9.94
N SER A 29 -1.69 19.85 -8.95
CA SER A 29 -1.43 20.47 -7.65
C SER A 29 -2.22 19.80 -6.52
N GLU A 30 -1.84 20.06 -5.27
CA GLU A 30 -2.55 19.59 -4.07
C GLU A 30 -3.95 20.21 -3.90
N TRP A 31 -4.25 21.28 -4.64
CA TRP A 31 -5.52 21.98 -4.62
C TRP A 31 -6.51 21.47 -5.66
N ASP A 32 -6.06 20.60 -6.55
CA ASP A 32 -6.93 20.02 -7.57
C ASP A 32 -7.93 19.07 -6.90
N HIS A 33 -9.14 19.04 -7.48
CA HIS A 33 -10.14 18.09 -7.01
C HIS A 33 -9.69 16.64 -7.25
N ALA A 34 -9.58 15.88 -6.18
CA ALA A 34 -9.21 14.47 -6.27
C ALA A 34 -10.31 13.69 -7.00
N LYS A 35 -9.94 12.92 -8.03
CA LYS A 35 -10.86 12.02 -8.74
C LYS A 35 -10.91 10.65 -8.06
N ALA A 36 -9.74 10.16 -7.63
CA ALA A 36 -9.59 8.88 -6.95
C ALA A 36 -8.51 8.97 -5.85
N ILE A 37 -8.68 8.24 -4.77
CA ILE A 37 -7.74 8.19 -3.63
C ILE A 37 -7.54 6.73 -3.23
N LEU A 38 -6.27 6.35 -3.00
CA LEU A 38 -5.91 5.10 -2.33
C LEU A 38 -5.84 5.33 -0.83
N MET A 39 -6.52 4.49 -0.05
CA MET A 39 -6.56 4.55 1.40
C MET A 39 -6.29 3.18 2.03
N HIS A 40 -5.99 3.15 3.31
CA HIS A 40 -5.93 1.92 4.09
C HIS A 40 -6.70 2.09 5.39
N THR A 41 -7.77 1.32 5.56
CA THR A 41 -8.55 1.35 6.80
C THR A 41 -7.77 0.67 7.93
N PRO A 42 -7.64 1.30 9.11
CA PRO A 42 -7.06 0.71 10.31
C PRO A 42 -7.60 -0.69 10.60
N GLY A 43 -6.73 -1.62 11.00
CA GLY A 43 -7.09 -2.98 11.30
C GLY A 43 -6.16 -3.62 12.34
N GLU A 44 -6.07 -4.95 12.34
CA GLU A 44 -5.29 -5.72 13.32
C GLU A 44 -3.79 -5.36 13.34
N GLU A 45 -3.25 -4.83 12.24
CA GLU A 45 -1.87 -4.35 12.13
C GLU A 45 -1.56 -3.15 13.06
N LEU A 46 -2.58 -2.46 13.58
CA LEU A 46 -2.41 -1.35 14.53
C LEU A 46 -2.23 -1.81 15.97
N PHE A 47 -2.50 -3.10 16.29
CA PHE A 47 -2.49 -3.56 17.67
C PHE A 47 -1.17 -3.32 18.40
N ASP A 48 -0.04 -3.53 17.75
CA ASP A 48 1.28 -3.28 18.36
C ASP A 48 1.48 -1.79 18.67
N GLY A 49 0.87 -0.90 17.87
CA GLY A 49 0.82 0.54 18.14
C GLY A 49 -0.02 0.91 19.37
N VAL A 50 -1.04 0.11 19.68
CA VAL A 50 -1.84 0.29 20.92
C VAL A 50 -1.03 -0.11 22.15
N VAL A 51 -0.20 -1.15 22.05
CA VAL A 51 0.62 -1.64 23.16
C VAL A 51 1.68 -0.61 23.58
N HIS A 52 2.26 0.10 22.63
CA HIS A 52 3.19 1.19 22.91
C HIS A 52 3.03 2.33 21.90
N PRO A 53 2.04 3.21 22.08
CA PRO A 53 1.67 4.23 21.09
C PRO A 53 2.85 5.09 20.62
N TYR A 54 3.64 5.62 21.55
CA TYR A 54 4.74 6.52 21.20
C TYR A 54 5.81 5.85 20.33
N ALA A 55 6.13 4.58 20.57
CA ALA A 55 7.03 3.82 19.70
C ALA A 55 6.39 3.50 18.35
N GLY A 56 5.07 3.37 18.30
CA GLY A 56 4.27 3.19 17.09
C GLY A 56 4.06 4.48 16.29
N LEU A 57 4.66 5.61 16.72
CA LEU A 57 4.49 6.95 16.14
C LEU A 57 3.09 7.53 16.36
N PHE A 58 2.41 7.12 17.43
CA PHE A 58 1.15 7.68 17.90
C PHE A 58 1.39 8.51 19.17
N GLU A 59 0.64 9.60 19.36
CA GLU A 59 0.82 10.45 20.55
C GLU A 59 0.21 9.83 21.81
N TYR A 60 -0.93 9.16 21.67
CA TYR A 60 -1.72 8.64 22.79
C TYR A 60 -2.29 7.25 22.48
N TYR A 61 -2.81 6.61 23.53
CA TYR A 61 -3.66 5.43 23.39
C TYR A 61 -4.88 5.73 22.51
N PHE A 62 -5.23 4.79 21.67
CA PHE A 62 -6.41 4.86 20.81
C PHE A 62 -7.09 3.49 20.73
N ASP A 63 -8.39 3.52 20.45
CA ASP A 63 -9.20 2.34 20.21
C ASP A 63 -9.18 2.03 18.71
N VAL A 64 -8.76 0.82 18.35
CA VAL A 64 -8.61 0.41 16.93
C VAL A 64 -9.95 0.33 16.22
N ASP A 65 -11.00 -0.18 16.90
CA ASP A 65 -12.32 -0.33 16.29
C ASP A 65 -12.95 1.05 16.04
N LYS A 66 -12.78 1.97 17.00
CA LYS A 66 -13.23 3.34 16.85
C LYS A 66 -12.46 4.07 15.74
N ALA A 67 -11.14 3.87 15.64
CA ALA A 67 -10.34 4.43 14.56
C ALA A 67 -10.80 3.92 13.18
N ALA A 68 -11.15 2.63 13.08
CA ALA A 68 -11.71 2.05 11.86
C ALA A 68 -13.09 2.64 11.52
N GLU A 69 -13.96 2.84 12.51
CA GLU A 69 -15.28 3.47 12.33
C GLU A 69 -15.15 4.92 11.83
N GLU A 70 -14.29 5.71 12.46
CA GLU A 70 -14.03 7.10 12.05
C GLU A 70 -13.45 7.16 10.63
N HIS A 71 -12.56 6.23 10.28
CA HIS A 71 -11.99 6.13 8.95
C HIS A 71 -13.03 5.75 7.89
N HIS A 72 -13.96 4.83 8.19
CA HIS A 72 -15.09 4.54 7.31
C HIS A 72 -15.99 5.77 7.09
N GLY A 73 -16.22 6.57 8.15
CA GLY A 73 -16.91 7.84 8.04
C GLY A 73 -16.19 8.83 7.11
N TYR A 74 -14.86 8.84 7.15
CA TYR A 74 -14.04 9.66 6.26
C TYR A 74 -14.13 9.19 4.81
N ILE A 75 -14.05 7.87 4.55
CA ILE A 75 -14.27 7.30 3.20
C ILE A 75 -15.64 7.71 2.66
N ALA A 76 -16.71 7.52 3.44
CA ALA A 76 -18.06 7.89 3.03
C ALA A 76 -18.18 9.39 2.71
N ALA A 77 -17.49 10.25 3.45
CA ALA A 77 -17.48 11.69 3.17
C ALA A 77 -16.79 12.01 1.83
N LEU A 78 -15.70 11.32 1.47
CA LEU A 78 -15.03 11.49 0.18
C LEU A 78 -15.93 11.03 -0.97
N GLU A 79 -16.53 9.83 -0.85
CA GLU A 79 -17.42 9.26 -1.87
C GLU A 79 -18.65 10.14 -2.11
N ASN A 80 -19.26 10.70 -1.03
CA ASN A 80 -20.38 11.63 -1.14
C ASN A 80 -20.01 12.94 -1.84
N ASN A 81 -18.72 13.28 -1.91
CA ASN A 81 -18.20 14.40 -2.66
C ASN A 81 -17.67 14.01 -4.06
N GLY A 82 -17.98 12.81 -4.53
CA GLY A 82 -17.66 12.35 -5.89
C GLY A 82 -16.22 11.87 -6.06
N VAL A 83 -15.50 11.56 -4.97
CA VAL A 83 -14.16 10.97 -5.02
C VAL A 83 -14.30 9.45 -5.02
N GLU A 84 -13.66 8.78 -5.97
CA GLU A 84 -13.57 7.33 -6.00
C GLU A 84 -12.52 6.87 -4.97
N VAL A 85 -12.91 5.98 -4.05
CA VAL A 85 -11.99 5.51 -3.01
C VAL A 85 -11.65 4.05 -3.24
N TYR A 86 -10.37 3.74 -3.28
CA TYR A 86 -9.82 2.39 -3.29
C TYR A 86 -9.12 2.11 -1.96
N THR A 87 -9.31 0.92 -1.41
CA THR A 87 -8.55 0.53 -0.22
C THR A 87 -7.51 -0.52 -0.54
N VAL A 88 -6.38 -0.48 0.18
CA VAL A 88 -5.31 -1.50 0.06
C VAL A 88 -5.89 -2.90 0.26
N ARG A 89 -6.80 -3.11 1.24
CA ARG A 89 -7.41 -4.42 1.49
C ARG A 89 -8.29 -4.89 0.33
N GLU A 90 -9.04 -4.00 -0.33
CA GLU A 90 -9.84 -4.34 -1.52
C GLU A 90 -8.96 -4.73 -2.69
N ILE A 91 -7.89 -3.97 -2.95
CA ILE A 91 -6.93 -4.29 -4.01
C ILE A 91 -6.29 -5.65 -3.75
N LEU A 92 -5.82 -5.92 -2.53
CA LEU A 92 -5.28 -7.24 -2.18
C LEU A 92 -6.32 -8.35 -2.32
N ASN A 93 -7.58 -8.09 -1.94
CA ASN A 93 -8.67 -9.07 -2.11
C ASN A 93 -8.98 -9.37 -3.59
N GLN A 94 -8.79 -8.41 -4.48
CA GLN A 94 -9.00 -8.58 -5.93
C GLN A 94 -7.76 -9.11 -6.65
N THR A 95 -6.59 -9.04 -6.02
CA THR A 95 -5.31 -9.50 -6.60
C THR A 95 -5.33 -11.02 -6.83
N PRO A 96 -4.81 -11.51 -7.99
CA PRO A 96 -4.64 -12.94 -8.22
C PRO A 96 -3.85 -13.61 -7.08
N ILE A 97 -4.33 -14.77 -6.61
CA ILE A 97 -3.76 -15.44 -5.42
C ILE A 97 -2.27 -15.75 -5.59
N GLU A 98 -1.81 -16.05 -6.79
CA GLU A 98 -0.40 -16.33 -7.06
C GLU A 98 0.50 -15.10 -6.85
N LYS A 99 -0.01 -13.90 -7.10
CA LYS A 99 0.72 -12.66 -6.79
C LYS A 99 0.81 -12.41 -5.29
N LEU A 100 -0.25 -12.74 -4.53
CA LEU A 100 -0.22 -12.67 -3.06
C LEU A 100 0.79 -13.69 -2.49
N ARG A 101 0.80 -14.92 -3.02
CA ARG A 101 1.79 -15.95 -2.64
C ARG A 101 3.22 -15.47 -2.90
N ALA A 102 3.47 -14.87 -4.07
CA ALA A 102 4.78 -14.29 -4.39
C ALA A 102 5.21 -13.22 -3.39
N LEU A 103 4.30 -12.29 -3.02
CA LEU A 103 4.59 -11.29 -1.99
C LEU A 103 4.91 -11.94 -0.63
N VAL A 104 4.12 -12.93 -0.21
CA VAL A 104 4.33 -13.61 1.08
C VAL A 104 5.64 -14.40 1.07
N MET A 105 6.09 -14.92 -0.08
CA MET A 105 7.40 -15.56 -0.21
C MET A 105 8.56 -14.61 0.14
N ASP A 106 8.42 -13.32 -0.13
CA ASP A 106 9.44 -12.31 0.20
C ASP A 106 9.32 -11.80 1.65
N ILE A 107 8.17 -12.04 2.31
CA ILE A 107 7.83 -11.47 3.61
C ILE A 107 7.98 -12.48 4.74
N LEU A 108 7.40 -13.68 4.60
CA LEU A 108 7.39 -14.69 5.66
C LEU A 108 8.77 -15.30 5.83
N VAL A 109 9.33 -15.14 7.01
CA VAL A 109 10.69 -15.63 7.33
C VAL A 109 10.61 -16.78 8.33
N TYR A 110 11.28 -17.90 8.00
CA TYR A 110 11.65 -18.95 8.94
C TYR A 110 13.12 -18.74 9.32
N ASP A 111 13.34 -18.28 10.55
CA ASP A 111 14.68 -18.09 11.09
C ASP A 111 15.10 -19.38 11.82
N THR A 112 16.11 -20.04 11.29
CA THR A 112 16.62 -21.34 11.76
C THR A 112 18.04 -21.23 12.33
N GLU A 113 18.54 -20.02 12.63
CA GLU A 113 19.90 -19.82 13.17
C GLU A 113 20.13 -20.57 14.49
N GLY A 114 19.07 -20.77 15.30
CA GLY A 114 19.10 -21.53 16.55
C GLY A 114 19.03 -23.06 16.37
N MET A 115 18.91 -23.58 15.15
CA MET A 115 18.75 -25.00 14.86
C MET A 115 20.11 -25.67 14.65
N SER A 116 20.39 -26.74 15.41
CA SER A 116 21.59 -27.56 15.20
C SER A 116 21.38 -28.71 14.19
N ASN A 117 20.13 -29.14 14.01
CA ASN A 117 19.74 -30.19 13.06
C ASN A 117 18.57 -29.70 12.22
N MET A 118 18.69 -29.78 10.90
CA MET A 118 17.60 -29.44 9.98
C MET A 118 16.43 -30.41 10.13
N ASN A 119 15.25 -29.84 10.32
CA ASN A 119 13.98 -30.57 10.33
C ASN A 119 13.27 -30.33 8.97
N PRO A 120 12.52 -31.31 8.41
CA PRO A 120 11.74 -31.04 7.20
C PRO A 120 10.84 -29.79 7.27
N GLN A 121 10.34 -29.45 8.48
CA GLN A 121 9.45 -28.34 8.71
C GLN A 121 10.17 -26.96 8.78
N ASP A 122 11.51 -26.95 8.85
CA ASP A 122 12.31 -25.71 8.83
C ASP A 122 12.94 -25.41 7.45
N THR A 123 12.62 -26.23 6.45
CA THR A 123 13.13 -26.09 5.10
C THR A 123 12.38 -25.03 4.28
N GLU A 124 13.05 -24.54 3.23
CA GLU A 124 12.44 -23.62 2.26
C GLU A 124 11.29 -24.29 1.48
N GLU A 125 11.38 -25.59 1.20
CA GLU A 125 10.33 -26.38 0.56
C GLU A 125 9.06 -26.42 1.44
N TYR A 126 9.23 -26.61 2.74
CA TYR A 126 8.09 -26.58 3.66
C TYR A 126 7.46 -25.20 3.74
N ARG A 127 8.25 -24.13 3.77
CA ARG A 127 7.74 -22.74 3.72
C ARG A 127 6.91 -22.48 2.46
N LYS A 128 7.39 -22.94 1.30
CA LYS A 128 6.65 -22.88 0.02
C LYS A 128 5.34 -23.66 0.08
N TYR A 129 5.38 -24.86 0.64
CA TYR A 129 4.19 -25.67 0.84
C TYR A 129 3.16 -24.93 1.71
N VAL A 130 3.56 -24.42 2.87
CA VAL A 130 2.67 -23.69 3.78
C VAL A 130 2.04 -22.47 3.09
N ILE A 131 2.82 -21.67 2.37
CA ILE A 131 2.32 -20.52 1.62
C ILE A 131 1.34 -20.96 0.52
N GLY A 132 1.61 -22.11 -0.12
CA GLY A 132 0.72 -22.70 -1.12
C GLY A 132 -0.66 -23.08 -0.56
N GLU A 133 -0.72 -23.55 0.70
CA GLU A 133 -1.96 -23.95 1.38
C GLU A 133 -2.71 -22.76 2.03
N MET A 134 -2.04 -21.61 2.23
CA MET A 134 -2.67 -20.44 2.86
C MET A 134 -3.89 -19.96 2.08
N SER A 135 -4.96 -19.63 2.83
CA SER A 135 -6.11 -18.92 2.29
C SER A 135 -5.72 -17.50 1.87
N ARG A 136 -6.56 -16.87 1.03
CA ARG A 136 -6.40 -15.45 0.66
C ARG A 136 -6.33 -14.55 1.90
N ALA A 137 -7.17 -14.81 2.89
CA ALA A 137 -7.20 -14.04 4.13
C ALA A 137 -5.88 -14.17 4.90
N ASP A 138 -5.30 -15.38 5.00
CA ASP A 138 -4.02 -15.59 5.68
C ASP A 138 -2.87 -14.92 4.93
N LEU A 139 -2.87 -14.98 3.59
CA LEU A 139 -1.87 -14.28 2.78
C LEU A 139 -1.92 -12.76 3.00
N ILE A 140 -3.11 -12.18 3.03
CA ILE A 140 -3.28 -10.73 3.29
C ILE A 140 -2.83 -10.39 4.72
N ARG A 141 -3.14 -11.23 5.71
CA ARG A 141 -2.64 -11.05 7.07
C ARG A 141 -1.12 -11.11 7.13
N CYS A 142 -0.49 -12.07 6.45
CA CYS A 142 0.97 -12.13 6.35
C CYS A 142 1.56 -10.85 5.74
N ILE A 143 0.94 -10.29 4.70
CA ILE A 143 1.39 -9.06 4.06
C ILE A 143 1.34 -7.88 5.03
N LEU A 144 0.26 -7.75 5.81
CA LEU A 144 0.06 -6.60 6.71
C LEU A 144 0.79 -6.75 8.05
N LEU A 145 0.90 -7.98 8.59
CA LEU A 145 1.52 -8.24 9.89
C LEU A 145 3.01 -8.58 9.80
N ARG A 146 3.50 -9.07 8.66
CA ARG A 146 4.90 -9.43 8.41
C ARG A 146 5.47 -10.35 9.49
N PRO A 147 4.92 -11.57 9.63
CA PRO A 147 5.34 -12.49 10.67
C PRO A 147 6.74 -13.04 10.39
N LYS A 148 7.50 -13.26 11.47
CA LYS A 148 8.74 -14.02 11.50
C LYS A 148 8.58 -15.17 12.49
N VAL A 149 8.93 -16.37 12.06
CA VAL A 149 8.97 -17.58 12.90
C VAL A 149 10.44 -17.89 13.20
N THR A 150 10.83 -17.81 14.46
CA THR A 150 12.19 -18.21 14.87
C THR A 150 12.11 -19.59 15.50
N LEU A 151 12.80 -20.55 14.91
CA LEU A 151 12.86 -21.95 15.31
C LEU A 151 14.12 -22.23 16.13
N TYR A 152 14.02 -23.13 17.09
CA TYR A 152 15.15 -23.60 17.88
C TYR A 152 14.93 -25.03 18.37
N ASN A 153 16.02 -25.78 18.57
CA ASN A 153 15.94 -27.16 19.05
C ASN A 153 15.32 -27.24 20.44
N SER A 154 14.53 -28.27 20.65
CA SER A 154 13.86 -28.54 21.92
C SER A 154 13.77 -30.05 22.16
N ASP A 155 13.68 -30.47 23.42
CA ASP A 155 13.45 -31.85 23.83
C ASP A 155 11.95 -32.24 23.77
N THR A 156 11.11 -31.39 23.16
CA THR A 156 9.69 -31.70 22.95
C THR A 156 9.52 -32.82 21.92
N ASN A 157 8.30 -33.39 21.85
CA ASN A 157 7.99 -34.48 20.93
C ASN A 157 8.11 -34.12 19.44
N THR A 158 8.10 -32.82 19.09
CA THR A 158 8.34 -32.32 17.73
C THR A 158 9.84 -32.14 17.44
N GLY A 159 10.70 -32.14 18.46
CA GLY A 159 12.13 -31.90 18.34
C GLY A 159 12.53 -30.41 18.20
N PHE A 160 11.56 -29.51 18.10
CA PHE A 160 11.80 -28.07 18.03
C PHE A 160 10.62 -27.26 18.59
N GLU A 161 10.88 -26.03 18.95
CA GLU A 161 9.92 -25.04 19.36
C GLU A 161 10.04 -23.78 18.51
N ALA A 162 9.05 -22.89 18.58
CA ALA A 162 9.04 -21.65 17.82
C ALA A 162 8.65 -20.45 18.68
N THR A 163 9.25 -19.31 18.39
CA THR A 163 8.73 -18.01 18.78
C THR A 163 8.25 -17.25 17.57
N TYR A 164 7.24 -16.43 17.77
CA TYR A 164 6.62 -15.63 16.72
C TYR A 164 6.80 -14.16 17.02
N SER A 165 7.24 -13.39 16.03
CA SER A 165 7.31 -11.94 16.08
C SER A 165 6.68 -11.33 14.86
N HIS A 166 6.30 -10.07 14.94
CA HIS A 166 5.66 -9.33 13.87
C HIS A 166 6.38 -8.00 13.62
N SER A 167 6.30 -7.50 12.40
CA SER A 167 6.69 -6.15 12.00
C SER A 167 5.53 -5.51 11.25
N PRO A 168 4.38 -5.27 11.93
CA PRO A 168 3.16 -4.87 11.27
C PRO A 168 3.28 -3.48 10.64
N MET A 169 2.56 -3.29 9.52
CA MET A 169 2.48 -2.01 8.82
C MET A 169 1.51 -1.06 9.53
N MET A 170 1.77 -0.75 10.80
CA MET A 170 0.86 -0.02 11.68
C MET A 170 0.60 1.43 11.25
N ASN A 171 1.47 2.03 10.44
CA ASN A 171 1.29 3.39 9.93
C ASN A 171 0.81 3.44 8.46
N LEU A 172 0.41 2.31 7.89
CA LEU A 172 0.00 2.22 6.48
C LEU A 172 -1.21 3.10 6.15
N TYR A 173 -2.08 3.41 7.11
CA TYR A 173 -3.22 4.29 6.90
C TYR A 173 -2.85 5.75 6.58
N PHE A 174 -1.58 6.16 6.80
CA PHE A 174 -1.02 7.42 6.27
C PHE A 174 -0.59 7.26 4.81
N THR A 175 -1.52 6.96 3.93
CA THR A 175 -1.25 6.60 2.52
C THR A 175 -0.65 7.73 1.68
N ARG A 176 -0.58 8.94 2.19
CA ARG A 176 0.06 10.08 1.53
C ARG A 176 1.59 10.03 1.57
N ASP A 177 2.17 9.41 2.60
CA ASP A 177 3.61 9.47 2.85
C ASP A 177 4.42 8.58 1.90
N GLN A 178 3.81 7.51 1.38
CA GLN A 178 4.48 6.48 0.59
C GLN A 178 4.64 6.85 -0.88
N SER A 179 3.87 7.83 -1.39
CA SER A 179 3.97 8.21 -2.80
C SER A 179 3.52 9.65 -3.06
N ILE A 180 4.02 10.22 -4.15
CA ILE A 180 3.58 11.51 -4.67
C ILE A 180 3.07 11.30 -6.09
N THR A 181 1.83 11.71 -6.35
CA THR A 181 1.24 11.68 -7.69
C THR A 181 1.61 12.95 -8.46
N THR A 182 2.05 12.77 -9.70
CA THR A 182 2.40 13.87 -10.61
C THR A 182 1.77 13.65 -11.97
N PRO A 183 1.68 14.67 -12.85
CA PRO A 183 1.21 14.50 -14.22
C PRO A 183 2.04 13.50 -15.07
N ARG A 184 3.21 13.08 -14.58
CA ARG A 184 4.11 12.14 -15.25
C ARG A 184 4.09 10.73 -14.62
N GLY A 185 3.27 10.51 -13.58
CA GLY A 185 3.16 9.25 -12.86
C GLY A 185 3.39 9.40 -11.36
N HIS A 186 3.57 8.26 -10.68
CA HIS A 186 3.80 8.19 -9.24
C HIS A 186 5.30 8.15 -8.92
N ILE A 187 5.69 8.93 -7.92
CA ILE A 187 7.02 8.86 -7.31
C ILE A 187 6.87 8.12 -6.00
N ILE A 188 7.48 6.93 -5.90
CA ILE A 188 7.46 6.14 -4.67
C ILE A 188 8.52 6.67 -3.72
N SER A 189 8.14 6.91 -2.47
CA SER A 189 9.03 7.42 -1.43
C SER A 189 9.95 6.32 -0.89
N GLN A 190 11.03 6.75 -0.25
CA GLN A 190 11.83 5.89 0.61
C GLN A 190 11.66 6.36 2.05
N MET A 191 11.01 5.53 2.87
CA MET A 191 10.76 5.86 4.27
C MET A 191 12.04 5.80 5.08
N ASN A 192 12.30 6.82 5.89
CA ASN A 192 13.48 6.87 6.77
C ASN A 192 13.36 5.95 7.99
N SER A 193 12.16 5.78 8.52
CA SER A 193 11.89 4.87 9.64
C SER A 193 11.90 3.42 9.17
N LYS A 194 12.68 2.56 9.86
CA LYS A 194 12.73 1.12 9.56
C LYS A 194 11.36 0.45 9.68
N GLN A 195 10.55 0.85 10.67
CA GLN A 195 9.21 0.29 10.88
C GLN A 195 8.21 0.64 9.78
N ARG A 196 8.51 1.66 8.94
CA ARG A 196 7.70 2.08 7.82
C ARG A 196 8.32 1.75 6.45
N ALA A 197 9.52 1.14 6.43
CA ALA A 197 10.29 0.95 5.20
C ALA A 197 9.54 0.15 4.13
N ASP A 198 8.73 -0.80 4.55
CA ASP A 198 8.01 -1.73 3.67
C ASP A 198 6.68 -1.18 3.15
N GLU A 199 6.16 -0.10 3.76
CA GLU A 199 4.88 0.51 3.37
C GLU A 199 4.92 1.01 1.92
N ALA A 200 5.99 1.69 1.52
CA ALA A 200 6.13 2.24 0.17
C ALA A 200 6.16 1.13 -0.90
N GLN A 201 6.74 -0.03 -0.60
CA GLN A 201 6.75 -1.18 -1.50
C GLN A 201 5.33 -1.73 -1.69
N LEU A 202 4.54 -1.85 -0.62
CA LEU A 202 3.16 -2.31 -0.71
C LEU A 202 2.27 -1.33 -1.49
N ILE A 203 2.40 -0.03 -1.24
CA ILE A 203 1.67 1.00 -2.00
C ILE A 203 2.06 0.99 -3.48
N SER A 204 3.34 0.75 -3.80
CA SER A 204 3.78 0.60 -5.20
C SER A 204 3.22 -0.66 -5.89
N PHE A 205 2.86 -1.68 -5.11
CA PHE A 205 2.21 -2.88 -5.63
C PHE A 205 0.73 -2.65 -5.91
N CYS A 206 0.04 -1.83 -5.11
CA CYS A 206 -1.36 -1.48 -5.26
C CYS A 206 -1.60 -0.51 -6.41
#